data_d7e0cd13035b26b0d0a62106add75a20
#
_entry.id   d7e0cd13035b26b0d0a62106add75a20
#
_cell.length_a   1.000
_cell.length_b   1.000
_cell.length_c   1.000
_cell.angle_alpha   90.00
_cell.angle_beta   90.00
_cell.angle_gamma   90.00
#
_symmetry.space_group_name_H-M   'P 1'
#
loop_
_entity.id
_entity.type
_entity.pdbx_description
1 polymer ?
#
loop_
_entity_poly.entity_id
_entity_poly.type
_entity_poly.pdbx_seq_one_letter_code
_entity_poly.pdbx_strand_id
1 'polypeptide(L)'
;MRKNPFSDTLSFLTTGGWTTVVFWLLLLASVGIAFLNFRRDPRQRSALHVWNWLSRLFIGALWWQQSLWKLPPTYTDQPDGSGGLRYWIGQMIQGAAFHVQADFVKKIVLPHFYFFAPQVYAGEVLLAMSLMLGLFTRVGGFLGALMAVNLWLGLYRLNSEWPWTYFFLIVIQIMFVAYRPGRSLGLDALVGHEESMPVSRAGRSG
;
A
#
# COMPACT_ATOMS: atom_id res chain seq x y z
N MET A 1 -20.47 16.28 -0.94
CA MET A 1 -21.32 15.11 -1.27
C MET A 1 -20.65 14.32 -2.39
N ARG A 2 -20.32 13.03 -2.19
CA ARG A 2 -19.74 12.19 -3.25
C ARG A 2 -20.77 12.03 -4.37
N LYS A 3 -20.37 12.27 -5.61
CA LYS A 3 -21.30 12.25 -6.76
C LYS A 3 -21.61 10.82 -7.23
N ASN A 4 -20.59 10.05 -7.51
CA ASN A 4 -20.66 8.62 -7.84
C ASN A 4 -19.24 8.03 -7.93
N PRO A 5 -19.05 6.69 -7.89
CA PRO A 5 -17.73 6.06 -7.91
C PRO A 5 -16.88 6.42 -9.14
N PHE A 6 -17.50 6.59 -10.30
CA PHE A 6 -16.78 6.91 -11.54
C PHE A 6 -16.24 8.33 -11.52
N SER A 7 -17.03 9.32 -11.06
CA SER A 7 -16.57 10.71 -10.94
C SER A 7 -15.48 10.86 -9.88
N ASP A 8 -15.57 10.12 -8.77
CA ASP A 8 -14.54 10.13 -7.72
C ASP A 8 -13.23 9.52 -8.23
N THR A 9 -13.31 8.40 -8.97
CA THR A 9 -12.14 7.79 -9.62
C THR A 9 -11.53 8.71 -10.66
N LEU A 10 -12.33 9.33 -11.51
CA LEU A 10 -11.85 10.26 -12.53
C LEU A 10 -11.16 11.47 -11.88
N SER A 11 -11.76 12.05 -10.84
CA SER A 11 -11.17 13.14 -10.08
C SER A 11 -9.81 12.73 -9.49
N PHE A 12 -9.72 11.56 -8.86
CA PHE A 12 -8.46 11.02 -8.36
C PHE A 12 -7.38 10.92 -9.45
N LEU A 13 -7.76 10.48 -10.65
CA LEU A 13 -6.83 10.29 -11.75
C LEU A 13 -6.39 11.59 -12.44
N THR A 14 -7.10 12.71 -12.25
CA THR A 14 -6.90 13.94 -13.05
C THR A 14 -6.61 15.21 -12.25
N THR A 15 -6.97 15.29 -10.97
CA THR A 15 -6.98 16.57 -10.24
C THR A 15 -5.96 16.74 -9.13
N GLY A 16 -5.11 15.76 -8.87
CA GLY A 16 -4.22 15.74 -7.68
C GLY A 16 -2.85 16.42 -7.84
N GLY A 17 -2.60 17.22 -8.85
CA GLY A 17 -1.31 17.91 -9.04
C GLY A 17 -0.12 16.96 -9.18
N TRP A 18 1.01 17.24 -8.48
CA TRP A 18 2.24 16.43 -8.57
C TRP A 18 2.04 14.97 -8.07
N THR A 19 1.16 14.77 -7.10
CA THR A 19 0.86 13.42 -6.57
C THR A 19 0.18 12.54 -7.60
N THR A 20 -0.68 13.11 -8.43
CA THR A 20 -1.28 12.42 -9.58
C THR A 20 -0.22 12.06 -10.63
N VAL A 21 0.75 12.95 -10.89
CA VAL A 21 1.86 12.64 -11.81
C VAL A 21 2.66 11.44 -11.30
N VAL A 22 3.03 11.43 -10.01
CA VAL A 22 3.75 10.31 -9.40
C VAL A 22 2.93 9.01 -9.47
N PHE A 23 1.63 9.08 -9.20
CA PHE A 23 0.74 7.92 -9.35
C PHE A 23 0.77 7.35 -10.77
N TRP A 24 0.66 8.21 -11.79
CA TRP A 24 0.72 7.78 -13.19
C TRP A 24 2.08 7.19 -13.55
N LEU A 25 3.19 7.73 -13.04
CA LEU A 25 4.52 7.17 -13.25
C LEU A 25 4.63 5.76 -12.63
N LEU A 26 4.12 5.56 -11.40
CA LEU A 26 4.08 4.25 -10.76
C LEU A 26 3.20 3.26 -11.54
N LEU A 27 2.04 3.71 -12.02
CA LEU A 27 1.13 2.88 -12.82
C LEU A 27 1.78 2.47 -14.14
N LEU A 28 2.35 3.42 -14.89
CA LEU A 28 3.04 3.15 -16.15
C LEU A 28 4.26 2.25 -15.95
N ALA A 29 5.05 2.47 -14.89
CA ALA A 29 6.15 1.58 -14.52
C ALA A 29 5.64 0.16 -14.23
N SER A 30 4.54 0.02 -13.46
CA SER A 30 3.93 -1.28 -13.18
C SER A 30 3.47 -2.00 -14.45
N VAL A 31 2.82 -1.29 -15.37
CA VAL A 31 2.40 -1.82 -16.68
C VAL A 31 3.60 -2.22 -17.52
N GLY A 32 4.65 -1.38 -17.57
CA GLY A 32 5.90 -1.68 -18.29
C GLY A 32 6.60 -2.93 -17.77
N ILE A 33 6.69 -3.06 -16.42
CA ILE A 33 7.26 -4.25 -15.77
C ILE A 33 6.42 -5.50 -16.09
N ALA A 34 5.10 -5.38 -16.02
CA ALA A 34 4.21 -6.49 -16.35
C ALA A 34 4.34 -6.92 -17.81
N PHE A 35 4.43 -5.96 -18.72
CA PHE A 35 4.65 -6.23 -20.16
C PHE A 35 6.00 -6.91 -20.43
N LEU A 36 7.07 -6.47 -19.77
CA LEU A 36 8.39 -7.09 -19.89
C LEU A 36 8.37 -8.55 -19.42
N ASN A 37 7.78 -8.83 -18.25
CA ASN A 37 7.63 -10.19 -17.74
C ASN A 37 6.78 -11.05 -18.68
N PHE A 38 5.64 -10.52 -19.14
CA PHE A 38 4.74 -11.20 -20.06
C PHE A 38 5.43 -11.60 -21.38
N ARG A 39 6.33 -10.75 -21.88
CA ARG A 39 7.12 -11.04 -23.09
C ARG A 39 8.24 -12.02 -22.84
N ARG A 40 8.95 -11.90 -21.71
CA ARG A 40 10.16 -12.69 -21.40
C ARG A 40 9.85 -14.10 -20.92
N ASP A 41 8.77 -14.28 -20.14
CA ASP A 41 8.41 -15.57 -19.55
C ASP A 41 7.01 -16.01 -19.98
N PRO A 42 6.88 -16.99 -20.90
CA PRO A 42 5.59 -17.55 -21.31
C PRO A 42 4.76 -18.10 -20.16
N ARG A 43 5.36 -18.53 -19.04
CA ARG A 43 4.65 -19.07 -17.87
C ARG A 43 3.80 -17.98 -17.21
N GLN A 44 4.18 -16.71 -17.35
CA GLN A 44 3.44 -15.58 -16.79
C GLN A 44 2.24 -15.11 -17.62
N ARG A 45 1.96 -15.79 -18.75
CA ARG A 45 0.83 -15.45 -19.65
C ARG A 45 -0.49 -16.08 -19.23
N SER A 46 -0.64 -16.44 -17.98
CA SER A 46 -1.91 -17.02 -17.47
C SER A 46 -2.80 -15.96 -16.83
N ALA A 47 -4.11 -16.22 -16.83
CA ALA A 47 -5.11 -15.38 -16.16
C ALA A 47 -4.80 -15.18 -14.67
N LEU A 48 -4.22 -16.20 -14.00
CA LEU A 48 -3.84 -16.12 -12.60
C LEU A 48 -2.74 -15.06 -12.36
N HIS A 49 -1.72 -15.00 -13.22
CA HIS A 49 -0.66 -13.99 -13.10
C HIS A 49 -1.19 -12.57 -13.33
N VAL A 50 -2.07 -12.41 -14.32
CA VAL A 50 -2.74 -11.12 -14.57
C VAL A 50 -3.59 -10.71 -13.37
N TRP A 51 -4.36 -11.65 -12.79
CA TRP A 51 -5.19 -11.38 -11.61
C TRP A 51 -4.36 -11.00 -10.38
N ASN A 52 -3.25 -11.69 -10.12
CA ASN A 52 -2.33 -11.37 -9.04
C ASN A 52 -1.71 -9.97 -9.22
N TRP A 53 -1.33 -9.62 -10.46
CA TRP A 53 -0.84 -8.28 -10.78
C TRP A 53 -1.90 -7.21 -10.52
N LEU A 54 -3.13 -7.40 -11.03
CA LEU A 54 -4.24 -6.47 -10.82
C LEU A 54 -4.56 -6.31 -9.33
N SER A 55 -4.67 -7.41 -8.58
CA SER A 55 -5.01 -7.38 -7.16
C SER A 55 -4.02 -6.54 -6.35
N ARG A 56 -2.69 -6.75 -6.54
CA ARG A 56 -1.70 -5.95 -5.84
C ARG A 56 -1.66 -4.50 -6.32
N LEU A 57 -1.93 -4.26 -7.62
CA LEU A 57 -2.00 -2.90 -8.17
C LEU A 57 -3.16 -2.12 -7.54
N PHE A 58 -4.35 -2.70 -7.42
CA PHE A 58 -5.49 -2.07 -6.78
C PHE A 58 -5.26 -1.79 -5.29
N ILE A 59 -4.69 -2.74 -4.56
CA ILE A 59 -4.39 -2.54 -3.14
C ILE A 59 -3.27 -1.50 -2.95
N GLY A 60 -2.26 -1.50 -3.81
CA GLY A 60 -1.23 -0.47 -3.82
C GLY A 60 -1.80 0.92 -4.13
N ALA A 61 -2.70 1.03 -5.11
CA ALA A 61 -3.40 2.28 -5.44
C ALA A 61 -4.28 2.77 -4.27
N LEU A 62 -4.92 1.85 -3.52
CA LEU A 62 -5.68 2.18 -2.31
C LEU A 62 -4.75 2.81 -1.24
N TRP A 63 -3.60 2.21 -0.96
CA TRP A 63 -2.63 2.77 -0.02
C TRP A 63 -2.07 4.12 -0.49
N TRP A 64 -1.82 4.26 -1.79
CA TRP A 64 -1.42 5.55 -2.38
C TRP A 64 -2.50 6.60 -2.13
N GLN A 65 -3.75 6.30 -2.45
CA GLN A 65 -4.88 7.21 -2.25
C GLN A 65 -5.03 7.61 -0.77
N GLN A 66 -4.79 6.68 0.16
CA GLN A 66 -4.83 6.97 1.59
C GLN A 66 -3.72 7.92 2.06
N SER A 67 -2.58 7.97 1.38
CA SER A 67 -1.49 8.89 1.72
C SER A 67 -1.73 10.34 1.29
N LEU A 68 -2.64 10.61 0.33
CA LEU A 68 -2.79 11.93 -0.30
C LEU A 68 -3.33 13.01 0.65
N TRP A 69 -4.15 12.65 1.60
CA TRP A 69 -4.70 13.58 2.60
C TRP A 69 -3.82 13.74 3.84
N LYS A 70 -2.61 13.14 3.83
CA LYS A 70 -1.62 13.16 4.90
C LYS A 70 -0.27 13.74 4.44
N LEU A 71 -0.28 14.66 3.47
CA LEU A 71 0.96 15.18 2.90
C LEU A 71 1.77 16.00 3.94
N PRO A 72 3.10 15.80 4.00
CA PRO A 72 3.97 16.64 4.82
C PRO A 72 3.99 18.08 4.28
N PRO A 73 4.33 19.09 5.08
CA PRO A 73 4.75 18.98 6.48
C PRO A 73 3.62 18.96 7.50
N THR A 74 2.39 19.27 7.10
CA THR A 74 1.23 19.45 7.98
C THR A 74 0.49 18.14 8.28
N TYR A 75 0.64 17.14 7.41
CA TYR A 75 -0.05 15.84 7.49
C TYR A 75 -1.57 15.96 7.47
N THR A 76 -2.07 16.96 6.72
CA THR A 76 -3.49 17.22 6.47
C THR A 76 -3.63 17.88 5.10
N ASP A 77 -4.77 17.67 4.46
CA ASP A 77 -5.22 18.34 3.24
C ASP A 77 -6.18 19.50 3.52
N GLN A 78 -6.58 19.69 4.79
CA GLN A 78 -7.51 20.74 5.20
C GLN A 78 -6.74 21.93 5.80
N PRO A 79 -7.04 23.18 5.34
CA PRO A 79 -6.37 24.38 5.84
C PRO A 79 -6.56 24.61 7.35
N ASP A 80 -7.68 24.17 7.91
CA ASP A 80 -8.03 24.27 9.34
C ASP A 80 -7.46 23.11 10.17
N GLY A 81 -6.74 22.16 9.54
CA GLY A 81 -6.19 20.98 10.21
C GLY A 81 -7.22 19.90 10.55
N SER A 82 -8.49 20.08 10.16
CA SER A 82 -9.52 19.04 10.30
C SER A 82 -9.25 17.91 9.29
N GLY A 83 -9.65 16.68 9.64
CA GLY A 83 -9.62 15.55 8.70
C GLY A 83 -8.23 14.98 8.37
N GLY A 84 -7.12 15.57 8.82
CA GLY A 84 -5.78 15.07 8.59
C GLY A 84 -5.38 13.91 9.51
N LEU A 85 -4.13 13.47 9.40
CA LEU A 85 -3.60 12.34 10.19
C LEU A 85 -3.76 12.56 11.70
N ARG A 86 -3.55 13.78 12.19
CA ARG A 86 -3.71 14.11 13.61
C ARG A 86 -5.15 13.91 14.09
N TYR A 87 -6.13 14.30 13.27
CA TYR A 87 -7.54 14.08 13.56
C TYR A 87 -7.84 12.59 13.69
N TRP A 88 -7.45 11.78 12.73
CA TRP A 88 -7.73 10.34 12.73
C TRP A 88 -7.00 9.59 13.85
N ILE A 89 -5.76 9.96 14.17
CA ILE A 89 -5.07 9.44 15.37
C ILE A 89 -5.85 9.82 16.65
N GLY A 90 -6.40 11.06 16.72
CA GLY A 90 -7.24 11.48 17.83
C GLY A 90 -8.53 10.66 17.94
N GLN A 91 -9.15 10.30 16.81
CA GLN A 91 -10.33 9.42 16.79
C GLN A 91 -10.04 8.02 17.36
N MET A 92 -8.82 7.52 17.25
CA MET A 92 -8.42 6.23 17.82
C MET A 92 -8.51 6.20 19.36
N ILE A 93 -8.51 7.36 20.05
CA ILE A 93 -8.69 7.38 21.50
C ILE A 93 -10.10 6.94 21.91
N GLN A 94 -11.11 7.37 21.13
CA GLN A 94 -12.51 7.02 21.38
C GLN A 94 -12.91 5.71 20.67
N GLY A 95 -12.34 5.49 19.50
CA GLY A 95 -12.64 4.36 18.62
C GLY A 95 -11.93 3.06 18.95
N ALA A 96 -10.89 3.09 19.79
CA ALA A 96 -10.07 1.91 20.06
C ALA A 96 -10.88 0.75 20.67
N ALA A 97 -10.62 -0.46 20.19
CA ALA A 97 -11.16 -1.69 20.73
C ALA A 97 -10.69 -1.93 22.17
N PHE A 98 -9.45 -1.55 22.48
CA PHE A 98 -8.79 -1.78 23.77
C PHE A 98 -8.30 -0.48 24.40
N HIS A 99 -8.49 -0.35 25.71
CA HIS A 99 -8.04 0.83 26.48
C HIS A 99 -6.51 1.03 26.39
N VAL A 100 -5.74 -0.05 26.36
CA VAL A 100 -4.27 0.02 26.23
C VAL A 100 -3.85 0.77 24.96
N GLN A 101 -4.52 0.51 23.84
CA GLN A 101 -4.26 1.21 22.57
C GLN A 101 -4.68 2.69 22.66
N ALA A 102 -5.84 2.98 23.21
CA ALA A 102 -6.31 4.36 23.43
C ALA A 102 -5.32 5.16 24.29
N ASP A 103 -4.84 4.57 25.38
CA ASP A 103 -3.85 5.16 26.28
C ASP A 103 -2.50 5.38 25.61
N PHE A 104 -2.03 4.42 24.83
CA PHE A 104 -0.80 4.57 24.04
C PHE A 104 -0.90 5.74 23.06
N VAL A 105 -2.00 5.82 22.32
CA VAL A 105 -2.25 6.93 21.39
C VAL A 105 -2.29 8.26 22.13
N LYS A 106 -3.03 8.35 23.23
CA LYS A 106 -3.21 9.58 24.01
C LYS A 106 -1.92 10.05 24.68
N LYS A 107 -1.15 9.12 25.29
CA LYS A 107 0.00 9.46 26.14
C LYS A 107 1.31 9.51 25.39
N ILE A 108 1.43 8.81 24.26
CA ILE A 108 2.69 8.67 23.52
C ILE A 108 2.57 9.23 22.11
N VAL A 109 1.62 8.75 21.29
CA VAL A 109 1.58 9.09 19.87
C VAL A 109 1.23 10.54 19.63
N LEU A 110 0.14 11.04 20.24
CA LEU A 110 -0.32 12.43 20.05
C LEU A 110 0.64 13.48 20.58
N PRO A 111 1.25 13.34 21.77
CA PRO A 111 2.24 14.30 22.23
C PRO A 111 3.49 14.36 21.34
N HIS A 112 3.85 13.23 20.72
CA HIS A 112 5.00 13.13 19.80
C HIS A 112 4.57 13.00 18.34
N PHE A 113 3.48 13.67 17.95
CA PHE A 113 2.85 13.55 16.63
C PHE A 113 3.85 13.70 15.47
N TYR A 114 4.69 14.73 15.50
CA TYR A 114 5.66 15.00 14.44
C TYR A 114 6.83 13.98 14.37
N PHE A 115 6.96 13.13 15.36
CA PHE A 115 7.84 11.97 15.27
C PHE A 115 7.14 10.79 14.57
N PHE A 116 5.86 10.52 14.88
CA PHE A 116 5.13 9.38 14.32
C PHE A 116 4.54 9.65 12.94
N ALA A 117 4.11 10.87 12.65
CA ALA A 117 3.43 11.21 11.40
C ALA A 117 4.27 10.93 10.13
N PRO A 118 5.59 11.29 10.08
CA PRO A 118 6.44 10.93 8.95
C PRO A 118 6.54 9.42 8.72
N GLN A 119 6.57 8.64 9.80
CA GLN A 119 6.71 7.18 9.73
C GLN A 119 5.44 6.52 9.18
N VAL A 120 4.27 6.99 9.62
CA VAL A 120 2.99 6.53 9.07
C VAL A 120 2.89 6.87 7.58
N TYR A 121 3.17 8.12 7.22
CA TYR A 121 3.13 8.57 5.84
C TYR A 121 4.11 7.79 4.94
N ALA A 122 5.38 7.71 5.37
CA ALA A 122 6.40 6.97 4.62
C ALA A 122 6.05 5.47 4.50
N GLY A 123 5.52 4.88 5.57
CA GLY A 123 5.06 3.49 5.57
C GLY A 123 3.98 3.24 4.52
N GLU A 124 2.97 4.10 4.44
CA GLU A 124 1.89 4.00 3.44
C GLU A 124 2.41 4.17 2.01
N VAL A 125 3.27 5.16 1.77
CA VAL A 125 3.87 5.40 0.45
C VAL A 125 4.76 4.24 0.02
N LEU A 126 5.65 3.75 0.90
CA LEU A 126 6.52 2.60 0.60
C LEU A 126 5.71 1.33 0.35
N LEU A 127 4.64 1.13 1.10
CA LEU A 127 3.72 0.02 0.90
C LEU A 127 3.01 0.12 -0.45
N ALA A 128 2.51 1.29 -0.81
CA ALA A 128 1.90 1.54 -2.11
C ALA A 128 2.88 1.25 -3.25
N MET A 129 4.11 1.77 -3.17
CA MET A 129 5.16 1.54 -4.16
C MET A 129 5.53 0.05 -4.27
N SER A 130 5.73 -0.62 -3.13
CA SER A 130 6.03 -2.06 -3.06
C SER A 130 4.98 -2.89 -3.80
N LEU A 131 3.70 -2.64 -3.52
CA LEU A 131 2.61 -3.38 -4.14
C LEU A 131 2.41 -3.02 -5.61
N MET A 132 2.44 -1.73 -5.97
CA MET A 132 2.25 -1.30 -7.37
C MET A 132 3.36 -1.83 -8.29
N LEU A 133 4.62 -1.73 -7.87
CA LEU A 133 5.76 -2.21 -8.67
C LEU A 133 5.98 -3.72 -8.56
N GLY A 134 5.42 -4.35 -7.53
CA GLY A 134 5.64 -5.77 -7.26
C GLY A 134 7.04 -6.08 -6.75
N LEU A 135 7.59 -5.19 -5.91
CA LEU A 135 8.91 -5.31 -5.31
C LEU A 135 8.78 -5.57 -3.80
N PHE A 136 9.46 -6.61 -3.30
CA PHE A 136 9.40 -7.04 -1.90
C PHE A 136 7.97 -7.22 -1.38
N THR A 137 7.08 -7.72 -2.23
CA THR A 137 5.64 -7.80 -1.94
C THR A 137 5.29 -8.60 -0.71
N ARG A 138 6.13 -9.55 -0.31
CA ARG A 138 5.95 -10.30 0.94
C ARG A 138 6.13 -9.40 2.17
N VAL A 139 7.16 -8.55 2.16
CA VAL A 139 7.43 -7.59 3.25
C VAL A 139 6.33 -6.51 3.25
N GLY A 140 6.00 -5.98 2.07
CA GLY A 140 4.89 -5.03 1.91
C GLY A 140 3.57 -5.59 2.43
N GLY A 141 3.23 -6.83 2.06
CA GLY A 141 2.04 -7.50 2.57
C GLY A 141 2.03 -7.64 4.10
N PHE A 142 3.16 -8.01 4.70
CA PHE A 142 3.27 -8.11 6.17
C PHE A 142 3.09 -6.76 6.85
N LEU A 143 3.79 -5.73 6.41
CA LEU A 143 3.67 -4.37 6.95
C LEU A 143 2.27 -3.80 6.75
N GLY A 144 1.68 -4.02 5.57
CA GLY A 144 0.30 -3.63 5.30
C GLY A 144 -0.73 -4.33 6.19
N ALA A 145 -0.52 -5.61 6.49
CA ALA A 145 -1.36 -6.33 7.45
C ALA A 145 -1.26 -5.73 8.86
N LEU A 146 -0.04 -5.41 9.34
CA LEU A 146 0.15 -4.75 10.64
C LEU A 146 -0.52 -3.38 10.69
N MET A 147 -0.38 -2.56 9.63
CA MET A 147 -1.04 -1.26 9.55
C MET A 147 -2.57 -1.41 9.53
N ALA A 148 -3.10 -2.36 8.76
CA ALA A 148 -4.53 -2.63 8.71
C ALA A 148 -5.08 -3.14 10.06
N VAL A 149 -4.33 -3.98 10.79
CA VAL A 149 -4.67 -4.40 12.17
C VAL A 149 -4.72 -3.19 13.11
N ASN A 150 -3.74 -2.29 13.02
CA ASN A 150 -3.74 -1.07 13.84
C ASN A 150 -4.96 -0.18 13.54
N LEU A 151 -5.34 -0.01 12.27
CA LEU A 151 -6.54 0.73 11.88
C LEU A 151 -7.81 0.01 12.38
N TRP A 152 -7.90 -1.30 12.20
CA TRP A 152 -9.02 -2.11 12.65
C TRP A 152 -9.26 -1.98 14.14
N LEU A 153 -8.21 -2.15 14.95
CA LEU A 153 -8.30 -2.06 16.40
C LEU A 153 -8.50 -0.60 16.88
N GLY A 154 -7.86 0.37 16.20
CA GLY A 154 -7.92 1.77 16.60
C GLY A 154 -9.24 2.47 16.29
N LEU A 155 -9.94 2.03 15.24
CA LEU A 155 -11.19 2.66 14.77
C LEU A 155 -12.42 1.76 14.97
N TYR A 156 -12.28 0.65 15.68
CA TYR A 156 -13.27 -0.41 15.79
C TYR A 156 -14.65 0.05 16.31
N ARG A 157 -14.67 1.00 17.24
CA ARG A 157 -15.91 1.48 17.90
C ARG A 157 -16.51 2.73 17.25
N LEU A 158 -15.88 3.25 16.19
CA LEU A 158 -16.41 4.42 15.49
C LEU A 158 -17.59 4.02 14.61
N ASN A 159 -18.74 4.66 14.82
CA ASN A 159 -19.95 4.42 14.04
C ASN A 159 -19.82 4.88 12.57
N SER A 160 -18.86 5.77 12.27
CA SER A 160 -18.56 6.24 10.92
C SER A 160 -17.75 5.24 10.10
N GLU A 161 -17.13 4.27 10.74
CA GLU A 161 -16.26 3.29 10.13
C GLU A 161 -16.93 1.91 10.08
N TRP A 162 -16.69 1.18 9.01
CA TRP A 162 -17.14 -0.19 8.91
C TRP A 162 -15.95 -1.15 9.17
N PRO A 163 -15.88 -1.78 10.35
CA PRO A 163 -14.70 -2.54 10.78
C PRO A 163 -14.30 -3.68 9.84
N TRP A 164 -15.27 -4.24 9.11
CA TRP A 164 -15.03 -5.32 8.15
C TRP A 164 -14.16 -4.89 6.97
N THR A 165 -14.15 -3.61 6.60
CA THR A 165 -13.24 -3.09 5.55
C THR A 165 -11.78 -3.36 5.92
N TYR A 166 -11.41 -3.05 7.16
CA TYR A 166 -10.05 -3.29 7.65
C TYR A 166 -9.74 -4.77 7.79
N PHE A 167 -10.72 -5.58 8.24
CA PHE A 167 -10.57 -7.03 8.32
C PHE A 167 -10.29 -7.65 6.95
N PHE A 168 -11.04 -7.30 5.91
CA PHE A 168 -10.78 -7.76 4.55
C PHE A 168 -9.42 -7.29 4.03
N LEU A 169 -9.01 -6.07 4.37
CA LEU A 169 -7.69 -5.57 4.01
C LEU A 169 -6.58 -6.40 4.65
N ILE A 170 -6.73 -6.79 5.94
CA ILE A 170 -5.81 -7.70 6.64
C ILE A 170 -5.73 -9.03 5.89
N VAL A 171 -6.86 -9.64 5.56
CA VAL A 171 -6.90 -10.94 4.85
C VAL A 171 -6.15 -10.86 3.52
N ILE A 172 -6.42 -9.82 2.71
CA ILE A 172 -5.75 -9.65 1.41
C ILE A 172 -4.23 -9.45 1.59
N GLN A 173 -3.82 -8.68 2.59
CA GLN A 173 -2.41 -8.45 2.87
C GLN A 173 -1.71 -9.74 3.33
N ILE A 174 -2.35 -10.57 4.16
CA ILE A 174 -1.84 -11.89 4.54
C ILE A 174 -1.73 -12.81 3.32
N MET A 175 -2.70 -12.77 2.41
CA MET A 175 -2.61 -13.50 1.14
C MET A 175 -1.39 -13.07 0.33
N PHE A 176 -1.04 -11.78 0.31
CA PHE A 176 0.18 -11.30 -0.36
C PHE A 176 1.46 -11.84 0.30
N VAL A 177 1.48 -12.00 1.62
CA VAL A 177 2.58 -12.67 2.33
C VAL A 177 2.72 -14.13 1.88
N ALA A 178 1.59 -14.85 1.79
CA ALA A 178 1.57 -16.27 1.46
C ALA A 178 1.90 -16.53 -0.03
N TYR A 179 1.21 -15.86 -0.93
CA TYR A 179 1.26 -16.14 -2.37
C TYR A 179 2.31 -15.35 -3.15
N ARG A 180 2.97 -14.36 -2.53
CA ARG A 180 4.05 -13.55 -3.14
C ARG A 180 3.68 -13.00 -4.52
N PRO A 181 2.63 -12.19 -4.65
CA PRO A 181 2.10 -11.77 -5.96
C PRO A 181 3.07 -10.90 -6.77
N GLY A 182 4.16 -10.40 -6.19
CA GLY A 182 5.24 -9.73 -6.92
C GLY A 182 6.00 -10.62 -7.90
N ARG A 183 5.92 -11.95 -7.70
CA ARG A 183 6.42 -12.93 -8.67
C ARG A 183 5.51 -13.10 -9.89
N SER A 184 4.33 -12.48 -9.87
CA SER A 184 3.40 -12.45 -10.99
C SER A 184 3.45 -11.07 -11.65
N LEU A 185 4.13 -10.96 -12.77
CA LEU A 185 4.25 -9.72 -13.57
C LEU A 185 4.80 -8.52 -12.76
N GLY A 186 5.61 -8.76 -11.72
CA GLY A 186 6.23 -7.73 -10.88
C GLY A 186 7.75 -7.74 -10.93
N LEU A 187 8.38 -6.81 -10.20
CA LEU A 187 9.84 -6.73 -10.06
C LEU A 187 10.43 -7.96 -9.35
N ASP A 188 9.72 -8.54 -8.36
CA ASP A 188 10.16 -9.77 -7.68
C ASP A 188 10.36 -10.94 -8.68
N ALA A 189 9.65 -10.94 -9.82
CA ALA A 189 9.84 -11.94 -10.88
C ALA A 189 11.14 -11.71 -11.65
N LEU A 190 11.49 -10.46 -11.92
CA LEU A 190 12.73 -10.12 -12.65
C LEU A 190 13.97 -10.42 -11.80
N VAL A 191 13.96 -10.04 -10.52
CA VAL A 191 15.08 -10.28 -9.59
C VAL A 191 15.26 -11.78 -9.32
N GLY A 192 14.18 -12.53 -9.14
CA GLY A 192 14.27 -13.98 -8.88
C GLY A 192 14.75 -14.81 -10.08
N HIS A 193 14.70 -14.27 -11.31
CA HIS A 193 15.25 -14.93 -12.49
C HIS A 193 16.79 -14.85 -12.55
N GLU A 194 17.39 -13.78 -12.09
CA GLU A 194 18.85 -13.62 -12.05
C GLU A 194 19.51 -14.58 -11.07
N GLU A 195 18.87 -14.88 -9.95
CA GLU A 195 19.39 -15.85 -8.97
C GLU A 195 19.33 -17.32 -9.47
N SER A 196 18.50 -17.62 -10.45
CA SER A 196 18.31 -18.97 -10.97
C SER A 196 19.15 -19.30 -12.20
N MET A 197 19.94 -18.36 -12.75
CA MET A 197 20.88 -18.65 -13.82
C MET A 197 22.12 -19.33 -13.24
N PRO A 198 22.39 -20.60 -13.57
CA PRO A 198 23.64 -21.25 -13.14
C PRO A 198 24.80 -20.45 -13.73
N VAL A 199 25.73 -20.04 -12.85
CA VAL A 199 27.03 -19.53 -13.28
C VAL A 199 27.58 -20.53 -14.28
N SER A 200 27.60 -20.17 -15.55
CA SER A 200 28.18 -20.97 -16.59
C SER A 200 29.62 -21.31 -16.16
N ARG A 201 29.87 -22.57 -15.87
CA ARG A 201 31.23 -23.09 -15.69
C ARG A 201 31.97 -22.94 -17.03
N ALA A 202 32.34 -21.70 -17.33
CA ALA A 202 33.33 -21.43 -18.36
C ALA A 202 34.69 -21.91 -17.82
N GLY A 203 35.26 -22.88 -18.43
CA GLY A 203 36.68 -23.21 -18.33
C GLY A 203 37.04 -24.45 -17.53
N ARG A 204 36.84 -25.60 -18.09
CA ARG A 204 37.76 -26.72 -17.98
C ARG A 204 37.94 -27.38 -19.34
N SER A 205 38.76 -26.74 -20.16
CA SER A 205 39.50 -27.37 -21.23
C SER A 205 40.97 -27.19 -20.89
N GLY A 206 41.59 -28.23 -20.46
CA GLY A 206 43.01 -28.40 -20.27
C GLY A 206 43.28 -29.89 -20.33
#